data_e083fbd2b13ad68fbb3d27c806b18ba6
#
_entry.id   e083fbd2b13ad68fbb3d27c806b18ba6
#
_cell.length_a   1.000
_cell.length_b   1.000
_cell.length_c   1.000
_cell.angle_alpha   90.00
_cell.angle_beta   90.00
_cell.angle_gamma   90.00
#
_symmetry.space_group_name_H-M   'P 1'
#
loop_
_entity.id
_entity.type
_entity.pdbx_description
1 polymer ?
#
loop_
_entity_poly.entity_id
_entity_poly.type
_entity_poly.pdbx_seq_one_letter_code
_entity_poly.pdbx_strand_id
1 'polypeptide(L)'
;MTGEDNSVFLDTNILIYASIPESPLHLVALNAIQVREQAGIELWVSRQVLREYLATLTRPQVFTEPIPIATVIAEVDFFLNRFRVVEDNQQVT
;
A
#
# COMPACT_ATOMS: atom_id res chain seq x y z
N MET A 1 -4.60 13.94 -22.36
CA MET A 1 -4.82 13.48 -21.06
C MET A 1 -4.93 14.59 -20.13
N THR A 2 -5.57 14.36 -19.12
CA THR A 2 -5.89 15.41 -18.19
C THR A 2 -5.15 15.20 -16.92
N GLY A 3 -5.27 16.14 -16.00
CA GLY A 3 -4.55 16.06 -14.74
C GLY A 3 -4.91 14.87 -13.89
N GLU A 4 -6.08 14.29 -14.10
CA GLU A 4 -6.45 13.15 -13.30
C GLU A 4 -5.57 11.95 -13.58
N ASP A 5 -4.84 11.95 -14.68
CA ASP A 5 -3.94 10.85 -14.95
C ASP A 5 -2.68 10.90 -14.12
N ASN A 6 -2.52 11.95 -13.35
CA ASN A 6 -1.38 12.03 -12.43
C ASN A 6 -1.66 11.39 -11.08
N SER A 7 -2.77 10.67 -10.98
CA SER A 7 -3.16 10.01 -9.73
C SER A 7 -3.42 8.55 -9.97
N VAL A 8 -2.94 7.70 -9.08
CA VAL A 8 -3.16 6.26 -9.14
C VAL A 8 -3.52 5.77 -7.76
N PHE A 9 -4.57 4.92 -7.69
CA PHE A 9 -4.91 4.25 -6.45
C PHE A 9 -4.19 2.92 -6.37
N LEU A 10 -3.56 2.67 -5.24
CA LEU A 10 -2.88 1.41 -4.99
C LEU A 10 -3.83 0.46 -4.29
N ASP A 11 -3.81 -0.82 -4.68
CA ASP A 11 -4.64 -1.78 -4.00
C ASP A 11 -3.83 -2.49 -2.91
N THR A 12 -4.54 -3.31 -2.14
CA THR A 12 -3.95 -3.99 -1.00
C THR A 12 -2.80 -4.89 -1.41
N ASN A 13 -2.92 -5.56 -2.55
CA ASN A 13 -1.90 -6.52 -2.96
C ASN A 13 -0.56 -5.86 -3.23
N ILE A 14 -0.59 -4.68 -3.85
CA ILE A 14 0.65 -3.95 -4.11
C ILE A 14 1.36 -3.63 -2.80
N LEU A 15 0.61 -3.16 -1.81
CA LEU A 15 1.19 -2.82 -0.51
C LEU A 15 1.77 -4.05 0.17
N ILE A 16 1.06 -5.17 0.10
CA ILE A 16 1.50 -6.40 0.73
C ILE A 16 2.81 -6.88 0.10
N TYR A 17 2.85 -6.95 -1.23
CA TYR A 17 4.06 -7.41 -1.90
C TYR A 17 5.24 -6.49 -1.63
N ALA A 18 4.98 -5.19 -1.60
CA ALA A 18 6.06 -4.23 -1.34
C ALA A 18 6.61 -4.33 0.07
N SER A 19 5.85 -4.93 0.99
CA SER A 19 6.25 -5.03 2.40
C SER A 19 6.90 -6.35 2.76
N ILE A 20 6.84 -7.34 1.88
CA ILE A 20 7.30 -8.70 2.21
C ILE A 20 8.46 -9.07 1.29
N PRO A 21 9.69 -8.97 1.79
CA PRO A 21 10.85 -9.25 0.93
C PRO A 21 10.87 -10.67 0.37
N GLU A 22 10.23 -11.62 1.04
CA GLU A 22 10.21 -13.00 0.57
C GLU A 22 9.22 -13.23 -0.57
N SER A 23 8.34 -12.27 -0.82
CA SER A 23 7.36 -12.44 -1.88
C SER A 23 8.04 -12.44 -3.25
N PRO A 24 7.65 -13.36 -4.14
CA PRO A 24 8.19 -13.33 -5.50
C PRO A 24 7.85 -12.04 -6.25
N LEU A 25 6.82 -11.32 -5.80
CA LEU A 25 6.41 -10.08 -6.44
C LEU A 25 6.91 -8.85 -5.73
N HIS A 26 7.80 -9.02 -4.74
CA HIS A 26 8.28 -7.89 -3.93
C HIS A 26 8.95 -6.82 -4.79
N LEU A 27 9.91 -7.22 -5.62
CA LEU A 27 10.63 -6.25 -6.44
C LEU A 27 9.74 -5.63 -7.51
N VAL A 28 8.80 -6.41 -8.04
CA VAL A 28 7.86 -5.88 -9.02
C VAL A 28 7.00 -4.79 -8.39
N ALA A 29 6.53 -5.02 -7.17
CA ALA A 29 5.70 -4.04 -6.48
C ALA A 29 6.49 -2.78 -6.14
N LEU A 30 7.71 -2.95 -5.62
CA LEU A 30 8.55 -1.79 -5.30
C LEU A 30 8.84 -0.98 -6.55
N ASN A 31 9.17 -1.66 -7.63
CA ASN A 31 9.48 -0.96 -8.88
C ASN A 31 8.26 -0.21 -9.41
N ALA A 32 7.09 -0.83 -9.32
CA ALA A 32 5.87 -0.18 -9.79
C ALA A 32 5.62 1.12 -9.03
N ILE A 33 5.85 1.11 -7.72
CA ILE A 33 5.67 2.30 -6.91
C ILE A 33 6.72 3.36 -7.27
N GLN A 34 7.97 2.96 -7.35
CA GLN A 34 9.07 3.89 -7.60
C GLN A 34 8.96 4.56 -8.96
N VAL A 35 8.62 3.78 -9.97
CA VAL A 35 8.50 4.34 -11.32
C VAL A 35 7.43 5.42 -11.37
N ARG A 36 6.32 5.19 -10.69
CA ARG A 36 5.24 6.16 -10.68
C ARG A 36 5.63 7.40 -9.90
N GLU A 37 6.30 7.23 -8.77
CA GLU A 37 6.74 8.37 -8.00
C GLU A 37 7.75 9.22 -8.77
N GLN A 38 8.65 8.59 -9.47
CA GLN A 38 9.64 9.30 -10.27
C GLN A 38 8.99 10.03 -11.44
N ALA A 39 7.87 9.53 -11.91
CA ALA A 39 7.14 10.18 -12.99
C ALA A 39 6.25 11.32 -12.50
N GLY A 40 6.24 11.60 -11.20
CA GLY A 40 5.42 12.67 -10.65
C GLY A 40 3.97 12.29 -10.43
N ILE A 41 3.66 11.00 -10.44
CA ILE A 41 2.30 10.52 -10.24
C ILE A 41 2.01 10.45 -8.75
N GLU A 42 0.87 10.99 -8.34
CA GLU A 42 0.44 10.90 -6.95
C GLU A 42 -0.12 9.52 -6.68
N LEU A 43 0.34 8.92 -5.60
CA LEU A 43 -0.11 7.60 -5.20
C LEU A 43 -1.08 7.74 -4.03
N TRP A 44 -2.24 7.12 -4.17
CA TRP A 44 -3.33 7.23 -3.21
C TRP A 44 -3.69 5.85 -2.68
N VAL A 45 -4.09 5.80 -1.42
CA VAL A 45 -4.66 4.60 -0.82
C VAL A 45 -5.92 5.00 -0.08
N SER A 46 -6.89 4.08 -0.03
CA SER A 46 -8.07 4.31 0.78
C SER A 46 -7.83 3.76 2.18
N ARG A 47 -8.62 4.23 3.14
CA ARG A 47 -8.55 3.68 4.48
C ARG A 47 -8.94 2.22 4.50
N GLN A 48 -9.87 1.83 3.64
CA GLN A 48 -10.24 0.42 3.54
C GLN A 48 -9.04 -0.43 3.13
N VAL A 49 -8.26 0.04 2.15
CA VAL A 49 -7.08 -0.69 1.72
C VAL A 49 -6.08 -0.82 2.86
N LEU A 50 -5.90 0.24 3.64
CA LEU A 50 -5.00 0.17 4.79
C LEU A 50 -5.48 -0.81 5.84
N ARG A 51 -6.80 -0.86 6.07
CA ARG A 51 -7.35 -1.81 7.02
C ARG A 51 -7.16 -3.25 6.54
N GLU A 52 -7.36 -3.49 5.25
CA GLU A 52 -7.15 -4.82 4.69
C GLU A 52 -5.69 -5.23 4.75
N TYR A 53 -4.80 -4.28 4.50
CA TYR A 53 -3.38 -4.51 4.61
C TYR A 53 -3.00 -4.92 6.02
N LEU A 54 -3.47 -4.17 7.02
CA LEU A 54 -3.21 -4.50 8.42
C LEU A 54 -3.73 -5.87 8.77
N ALA A 55 -4.97 -6.16 8.38
CA ALA A 55 -5.58 -7.43 8.69
C ALA A 55 -4.81 -8.58 8.08
N THR A 56 -4.34 -8.41 6.86
CA THR A 56 -3.62 -9.47 6.17
C THR A 56 -2.27 -9.74 6.82
N LEU A 57 -1.53 -8.68 7.13
CA LEU A 57 -0.19 -8.85 7.67
C LEU A 57 -0.19 -9.40 9.09
N THR A 58 -1.30 -9.28 9.81
CA THR A 58 -1.38 -9.79 11.17
C THR A 58 -2.01 -11.17 11.26
N ARG A 59 -2.39 -11.78 10.15
CA ARG A 59 -2.95 -13.13 10.17
C ARG A 59 -1.85 -14.16 10.26
N PRO A 60 -1.90 -15.03 11.27
CA PRO A 60 -0.82 -16.01 11.43
C PRO A 60 -0.73 -17.01 10.28
N GLN A 61 -1.87 -17.34 9.66
CA GLN A 61 -1.87 -18.39 8.65
C GLN A 61 -1.38 -17.92 7.29
N VAL A 62 -1.15 -16.61 7.12
CA VAL A 62 -0.69 -16.09 5.85
C VAL A 62 0.82 -16.25 5.70
N PHE A 63 1.54 -16.19 6.80
CA PHE A 63 3.00 -16.25 6.79
C PHE A 63 3.48 -17.37 7.69
N THR A 64 4.66 -17.89 7.38
CA THR A 64 5.29 -18.90 8.21
C THR A 64 5.45 -18.39 9.63
N GLU A 65 5.86 -17.14 9.77
CA GLU A 65 5.97 -16.50 11.07
C GLU A 65 5.16 -15.21 11.03
N PRO A 66 4.36 -14.96 12.06
CA PRO A 66 3.59 -13.72 12.09
C PRO A 66 4.52 -12.52 12.15
N ILE A 67 4.12 -11.47 11.44
CA ILE A 67 4.87 -10.23 11.47
C ILE A 67 4.52 -9.49 12.77
N PRO A 68 5.52 -9.05 13.55
CA PRO A 68 5.22 -8.33 14.77
C PRO A 68 4.37 -7.10 14.51
N ILE A 69 3.42 -6.85 15.41
CA ILE A 69 2.50 -5.74 15.22
C ILE A 69 3.24 -4.40 15.15
N ALA A 70 4.34 -4.27 15.88
CA ALA A 70 5.12 -3.02 15.83
C ALA A 70 5.67 -2.79 14.43
N THR A 71 6.09 -3.85 13.74
CA THR A 71 6.57 -3.74 12.38
C THR A 71 5.45 -3.32 11.44
N VAL A 72 4.27 -3.91 11.62
CA VAL A 72 3.12 -3.57 10.77
C VAL A 72 2.74 -2.11 10.96
N ILE A 73 2.74 -1.64 12.20
CA ILE A 73 2.42 -0.24 12.47
C ILE A 73 3.44 0.68 11.81
N ALA A 74 4.72 0.33 11.87
CA ALA A 74 5.76 1.14 11.24
C ALA A 74 5.57 1.20 9.73
N GLU A 75 5.17 0.09 9.11
CA GLU A 75 4.91 0.09 7.68
C GLU A 75 3.72 0.95 7.31
N VAL A 76 2.66 0.88 8.10
CA VAL A 76 1.49 1.71 7.86
C VAL A 76 1.86 3.19 7.99
N ASP A 77 2.63 3.54 9.02
CA ASP A 77 3.10 4.91 9.17
C ASP A 77 3.90 5.36 7.95
N PHE A 78 4.77 4.50 7.46
CA PHE A 78 5.57 4.81 6.29
C PHE A 78 4.67 5.12 5.09
N PHE A 79 3.63 4.30 4.88
CA PHE A 79 2.71 4.53 3.77
C PHE A 79 1.88 5.78 3.97
N LEU A 80 1.45 6.05 5.20
CA LEU A 80 0.68 7.26 5.48
C LEU A 80 1.47 8.52 5.20
N ASN A 81 2.78 8.48 5.39
CA ASN A 81 3.63 9.62 5.12
C ASN A 81 4.02 9.74 3.65
N ARG A 82 3.89 8.65 2.90
CA ARG A 82 4.37 8.61 1.52
C ARG A 82 3.25 8.75 0.52
N PHE A 83 2.07 8.22 0.84
CA PHE A 83 0.94 8.22 -0.08
C PHE A 83 -0.16 9.11 0.47
N ARG A 84 -1.04 9.51 -0.42
CA ARG A 84 -2.22 10.26 0.00
C ARG A 84 -3.30 9.29 0.41
N VAL A 85 -4.01 9.62 1.47
CA VAL A 85 -5.04 8.74 2.03
C VAL A 85 -6.39 9.39 1.83
N VAL A 86 -7.35 8.61 1.34
CA VAL A 86 -8.71 9.09 1.17
C VAL A 86 -9.64 8.29 2.07
N GLU A 87 -10.60 8.98 2.67
CA GLU A 87 -11.60 8.34 3.51
C GLU A 87 -12.58 7.57 2.66
N ASP A 88 -13.01 6.43 3.17
CA ASP A 88 -13.89 5.55 2.42
C ASP A 88 -15.22 6.20 2.08
N ASN A 89 -15.70 7.07 2.94
CA ASN A 89 -17.03 7.64 2.77
C ASN A 89 -17.04 8.97 2.05
N GLN A 90 -15.94 9.41 1.53
CA GLN A 90 -15.91 10.71 0.86
C GLN A 90 -16.16 10.64 -0.62
N GLN A 91 -15.95 9.51 -1.19
CA GLN A 91 -16.06 9.37 -2.63
C GLN A 91 -17.50 9.32 -3.09
N VAL A 92 -18.42 9.25 -2.19
CA VAL A 92 -19.82 9.06 -2.57
C VAL A 92 -20.41 10.26 -3.29
N THR A 93 -19.74 11.32 -3.31
CA THR A 93 -20.25 12.46 -4.05
C THR A 93 -20.34 12.19 -5.53
#